data_c59a3c9cb36daef444d5768f8de71ac2
#
_entry.id   c59a3c9cb36daef444d5768f8de71ac2
#
_cell.length_a   1.000
_cell.length_b   1.000
_cell.length_c   1.000
_cell.angle_alpha   90.00
_cell.angle_beta   90.00
_cell.angle_gamma   90.00
#
_symmetry.space_group_name_H-M   'P 1'
#
loop_
_entity.id
_entity.type
_entity.pdbx_description
1 polymer ?
#
loop_
_entity_poly.entity_id
_entity_poly.type
_entity_poly.pdbx_seq_one_letter_code
_entity_poly.pdbx_strand_id
1 'polypeptide(L)'
;ENLMTHATVSGPTDHVIVVGAGLSGLAAALHLRGTGREVTVIEKSDTVGGRVGSVAAPGYRIDTGASVLTMPDLIDQALAAVGATRESTTPPLRLTPLHPAYHTRFADGTTIDVHSDPERMIAEVGEKCGPDEARRYRTLRAWIGSMFDAEFDRYIDDNFDSPLDLVGERRARANTLTLLRLGGFGKLGKRIDKLIDDPRLRRIFTFQALYAGVAPAKALGVYSAISHMDTSLGVSFPDGGMQSIANAMADAFVSAGGTLLLSTGVAAIEKGGSRARAVVTENGERHTCDSLILTPDLLVTDRL
;
A
#
# COMPACT_ATOMS: atom_id res chain seq x y z
N GLU A 1 20.33 -8.04 20.16
CA GLU A 1 19.87 -6.81 20.83
C GLU A 1 19.60 -5.77 19.75
N ASN A 2 18.32 -5.46 19.57
CA ASN A 2 17.80 -4.51 18.59
C ASN A 2 18.21 -3.09 19.01
N LEU A 3 19.12 -2.48 18.27
CA LEU A 3 19.56 -1.09 18.47
C LEU A 3 18.72 -0.09 17.65
N MET A 4 17.57 -0.53 17.11
CA MET A 4 16.62 0.42 16.52
C MET A 4 15.74 0.97 17.64
N THR A 5 16.05 2.16 18.09
CA THR A 5 15.16 2.93 18.95
C THR A 5 14.06 3.53 18.08
N HIS A 6 13.09 2.69 17.67
CA HIS A 6 11.81 3.25 17.18
C HIS A 6 11.24 4.15 18.26
N ALA A 7 10.75 5.31 17.88
CA ALA A 7 10.07 6.18 18.80
C ALA A 7 8.86 5.42 19.38
N THR A 8 8.93 5.06 20.64
CA THR A 8 7.87 4.31 21.32
C THR A 8 7.00 5.25 22.13
N VAL A 9 5.70 4.99 22.11
CA VAL A 9 4.76 5.69 22.99
C VAL A 9 4.99 5.23 24.43
N SER A 10 5.37 6.14 25.33
CA SER A 10 5.57 5.85 26.73
C SER A 10 4.26 6.00 27.53
N GLY A 11 4.00 5.10 28.49
CA GLY A 11 2.81 5.12 29.38
C GLY A 11 1.65 4.29 28.81
N PRO A 12 0.41 4.45 29.36
CA PRO A 12 -0.74 3.64 29.02
C PRO A 12 -1.09 3.70 27.53
N THR A 13 -1.52 2.58 26.95
CA THR A 13 -1.98 2.43 25.58
C THR A 13 -3.18 1.48 25.48
N ASP A 14 -3.98 1.40 26.56
CA ASP A 14 -5.10 0.46 26.63
C ASP A 14 -6.29 0.92 25.80
N HIS A 15 -6.56 2.23 25.78
CA HIS A 15 -7.57 2.84 24.94
C HIS A 15 -6.92 3.69 23.84
N VAL A 16 -7.09 3.28 22.58
CA VAL A 16 -6.51 3.96 21.40
C VAL A 16 -7.63 4.52 20.53
N ILE A 17 -7.51 5.79 20.16
CA ILE A 17 -8.33 6.38 19.10
C ILE A 17 -7.55 6.39 17.79
N VAL A 18 -8.20 5.97 16.71
CA VAL A 18 -7.70 6.06 15.35
C VAL A 18 -8.57 7.05 14.58
N VAL A 19 -7.99 8.14 14.10
CA VAL A 19 -8.68 9.14 13.28
C VAL A 19 -8.50 8.80 11.80
N GLY A 20 -9.62 8.49 11.16
CA GLY A 20 -9.70 8.09 9.75
C GLY A 20 -9.91 6.58 9.55
N ALA A 21 -10.99 6.23 8.84
CA ALA A 21 -11.34 4.86 8.46
C ALA A 21 -10.92 4.53 7.02
N GLY A 22 -9.78 5.04 6.56
CA GLY A 22 -9.08 4.57 5.36
C GLY A 22 -8.38 3.24 5.62
N LEU A 23 -7.80 2.61 4.58
CA LEU A 23 -7.14 1.31 4.71
C LEU A 23 -6.06 1.28 5.81
N SER A 24 -5.23 2.33 5.91
CA SER A 24 -4.19 2.41 6.95
C SER A 24 -4.76 2.52 8.35
N GLY A 25 -5.83 3.31 8.55
CA GLY A 25 -6.49 3.43 9.85
C GLY A 25 -7.17 2.13 10.27
N LEU A 26 -7.86 1.47 9.35
CA LEU A 26 -8.50 0.18 9.60
C LEU A 26 -7.49 -0.92 9.88
N ALA A 27 -6.36 -0.97 9.14
CA ALA A 27 -5.28 -1.92 9.40
C ALA A 27 -4.68 -1.71 10.80
N ALA A 28 -4.36 -0.47 11.16
CA ALA A 28 -3.86 -0.14 12.49
C ALA A 28 -4.86 -0.54 13.59
N ALA A 29 -6.16 -0.25 13.37
CA ALA A 29 -7.22 -0.58 14.31
C ALA A 29 -7.36 -2.10 14.51
N LEU A 30 -7.29 -2.89 13.43
CA LEU A 30 -7.34 -4.36 13.50
C LEU A 30 -6.15 -4.92 14.29
N HIS A 31 -4.93 -4.49 14.00
CA HIS A 31 -3.74 -4.94 14.72
C HIS A 31 -3.79 -4.57 16.21
N LEU A 32 -4.19 -3.35 16.54
CA LEU A 32 -4.33 -2.93 17.93
C LEU A 32 -5.43 -3.71 18.64
N ARG A 33 -6.57 -3.91 17.99
CA ARG A 33 -7.67 -4.70 18.57
C ARG A 33 -7.26 -6.14 18.82
N GLY A 34 -6.49 -6.74 17.88
CA GLY A 34 -5.93 -8.08 18.02
C GLY A 34 -4.98 -8.25 19.21
N THR A 35 -4.39 -7.18 19.71
CA THR A 35 -3.58 -7.18 20.94
C THR A 35 -4.41 -6.98 22.22
N GLY A 36 -5.75 -6.94 22.12
CA GLY A 36 -6.66 -6.81 23.27
C GLY A 36 -6.96 -5.37 23.69
N ARG A 37 -6.48 -4.36 22.95
CA ARG A 37 -6.74 -2.95 23.27
C ARG A 37 -8.19 -2.57 22.99
N GLU A 38 -8.72 -1.60 23.73
CA GLU A 38 -9.93 -0.90 23.35
C GLU A 38 -9.59 0.10 22.23
N VAL A 39 -10.29 -0.02 21.11
CA VAL A 39 -10.00 0.80 19.93
C VAL A 39 -11.27 1.45 19.43
N THR A 40 -11.21 2.77 19.24
CA THR A 40 -12.26 3.57 18.61
C THR A 40 -11.72 4.19 17.31
N VAL A 41 -12.36 3.89 16.20
CA VAL A 41 -12.10 4.54 14.90
C VAL A 41 -13.12 5.64 14.69
N ILE A 42 -12.66 6.86 14.39
CA ILE A 42 -13.50 8.04 14.13
C ILE A 42 -13.29 8.49 12.69
N GLU A 43 -14.37 8.52 11.89
CA GLU A 43 -14.38 8.89 10.48
C GLU A 43 -15.40 9.98 10.20
N LYS A 44 -14.97 11.03 9.50
CA LYS A 44 -15.83 12.16 9.15
C LYS A 44 -16.89 11.82 8.10
N SER A 45 -16.58 10.88 7.21
CA SER A 45 -17.50 10.43 6.16
C SER A 45 -18.56 9.48 6.72
N ASP A 46 -19.64 9.35 6.01
CA ASP A 46 -20.71 8.37 6.29
C ASP A 46 -20.31 6.94 5.87
N THR A 47 -19.16 6.78 5.21
CA THR A 47 -18.63 5.51 4.72
C THR A 47 -17.14 5.38 5.03
N VAL A 48 -16.67 4.14 5.13
CA VAL A 48 -15.24 3.82 5.24
C VAL A 48 -14.58 3.79 3.86
N GLY A 49 -13.24 3.81 3.84
CA GLY A 49 -12.44 3.61 2.62
C GLY A 49 -11.47 4.74 2.33
N GLY A 50 -11.77 5.96 2.73
CA GLY A 50 -10.90 7.10 2.45
C GLY A 50 -10.64 7.25 0.94
N ARG A 51 -9.39 6.99 0.50
CA ARG A 51 -9.00 7.08 -0.92
C ARG A 51 -9.39 5.87 -1.78
N VAL A 52 -9.95 4.82 -1.20
CA VAL A 52 -10.54 3.67 -1.93
C VAL A 52 -12.06 3.72 -1.87
N GLY A 53 -12.63 4.90 -1.99
CA GLY A 53 -14.07 5.12 -2.06
C GLY A 53 -14.68 4.76 -3.41
N SER A 54 -15.99 4.87 -3.50
CA SER A 54 -16.72 4.72 -4.74
C SER A 54 -17.83 5.76 -4.86
N VAL A 55 -18.19 6.11 -6.09
CA VAL A 55 -19.36 6.93 -6.42
C VAL A 55 -20.36 6.06 -7.15
N ALA A 56 -21.60 6.08 -6.68
CA ALA A 56 -22.72 5.43 -7.35
C ALA A 56 -23.55 6.47 -8.12
N ALA A 57 -23.83 6.16 -9.38
CA ALA A 57 -24.77 6.89 -10.25
C ALA A 57 -25.75 5.89 -10.85
N PRO A 58 -26.92 6.30 -11.36
CA PRO A 58 -27.89 5.37 -11.95
C PRO A 58 -27.25 4.46 -13.02
N GLY A 59 -27.18 3.15 -12.73
CA GLY A 59 -26.59 2.14 -13.61
C GLY A 59 -25.07 2.02 -13.57
N TYR A 60 -24.36 2.82 -12.76
CA TYR A 60 -22.90 2.82 -12.68
C TYR A 60 -22.38 2.87 -11.24
N ARG A 61 -21.28 2.19 -10.99
CA ARG A 61 -20.45 2.35 -9.80
C ARG A 61 -19.01 2.55 -10.25
N ILE A 62 -18.36 3.60 -9.77
CA ILE A 62 -17.02 4.00 -10.19
C ILE A 62 -16.16 4.14 -8.94
N ASP A 63 -15.04 3.43 -8.90
CA ASP A 63 -14.02 3.62 -7.86
C ASP A 63 -13.35 4.99 -8.03
N THR A 64 -13.16 5.72 -6.93
CA THR A 64 -12.68 7.11 -6.96
C THR A 64 -11.18 7.24 -6.68
N GLY A 65 -10.47 6.13 -6.50
CA GLY A 65 -9.06 6.14 -6.12
C GLY A 65 -8.25 5.02 -6.74
N ALA A 66 -7.51 4.30 -5.90
CA ALA A 66 -6.71 3.16 -6.33
C ALA A 66 -7.57 2.09 -7.00
N SER A 67 -7.08 1.55 -8.11
CA SER A 67 -7.74 0.50 -8.89
C SER A 67 -6.86 -0.75 -9.10
N VAL A 68 -5.65 -0.73 -8.54
CA VAL A 68 -4.67 -1.81 -8.64
C VAL A 68 -4.42 -2.38 -7.26
N LEU A 69 -4.81 -3.62 -7.04
CA LEU A 69 -4.54 -4.36 -5.81
C LEU A 69 -3.43 -5.35 -6.07
N THR A 70 -2.27 -5.07 -5.49
CA THR A 70 -1.15 -6.01 -5.37
C THR A 70 -1.04 -6.45 -3.92
N MET A 71 -0.35 -7.53 -3.63
CA MET A 71 -0.10 -8.02 -2.26
C MET A 71 -1.36 -8.16 -1.38
N PRO A 72 -2.37 -8.94 -1.80
CA PRO A 72 -3.60 -9.15 -1.01
C PRO A 72 -3.32 -9.77 0.37
N ASP A 73 -2.19 -10.44 0.55
CA ASP A 73 -1.76 -11.04 1.81
C ASP A 73 -1.64 -10.03 2.97
N LEU A 74 -1.39 -8.75 2.67
CA LEU A 74 -1.38 -7.69 3.68
C LEU A 74 -2.78 -7.43 4.27
N ILE A 75 -3.83 -7.62 3.45
CA ILE A 75 -5.22 -7.56 3.93
C ILE A 75 -5.49 -8.77 4.82
N ASP A 76 -5.04 -9.97 4.41
CA ASP A 76 -5.19 -11.20 5.17
C ASP A 76 -4.50 -11.11 6.53
N GLN A 77 -3.31 -10.51 6.60
CA GLN A 77 -2.59 -10.28 7.86
C GLN A 77 -3.38 -9.35 8.81
N ALA A 78 -3.94 -8.27 8.28
CA ALA A 78 -4.73 -7.35 9.08
C ALA A 78 -6.01 -8.02 9.62
N LEU A 79 -6.72 -8.80 8.81
CA LEU A 79 -7.89 -9.56 9.22
C LEU A 79 -7.53 -10.64 10.25
N ALA A 80 -6.43 -11.37 10.02
CA ALA A 80 -5.96 -12.42 10.91
C ALA A 80 -5.58 -11.90 12.31
N ALA A 81 -5.21 -10.63 12.44
CA ALA A 81 -4.91 -10.03 13.73
C ALA A 81 -6.09 -10.11 14.72
N VAL A 82 -7.31 -10.15 14.22
CA VAL A 82 -8.54 -10.32 15.03
C VAL A 82 -9.19 -11.71 14.85
N GLY A 83 -8.47 -12.66 14.23
CA GLY A 83 -8.98 -14.01 13.97
C GLY A 83 -10.00 -14.09 12.82
N ALA A 84 -10.10 -13.04 12.00
CA ALA A 84 -10.97 -13.00 10.83
C ALA A 84 -10.24 -13.45 9.55
N THR A 85 -11.02 -13.85 8.54
CA THR A 85 -10.55 -14.13 7.18
C THR A 85 -11.43 -13.39 6.19
N ARG A 86 -11.04 -13.34 4.92
CA ARG A 86 -11.85 -12.73 3.87
C ARG A 86 -13.25 -13.37 3.76
N GLU A 87 -13.32 -14.67 3.97
CA GLU A 87 -14.56 -15.44 3.92
C GLU A 87 -15.48 -15.19 5.11
N SER A 88 -14.91 -14.82 6.27
CA SER A 88 -15.67 -14.57 7.51
C SER A 88 -16.29 -13.18 7.58
N THR A 89 -15.90 -12.25 6.69
CA THR A 89 -16.48 -10.91 6.63
C THR A 89 -17.88 -10.89 6.01
N THR A 90 -18.66 -9.86 6.29
CA THR A 90 -20.06 -9.74 5.84
C THR A 90 -20.27 -8.44 5.03
N PRO A 91 -20.41 -8.52 3.69
CA PRO A 91 -20.30 -9.73 2.85
C PRO A 91 -18.86 -10.27 2.76
N PRO A 92 -18.67 -11.55 2.39
CA PRO A 92 -17.34 -12.11 2.18
C PRO A 92 -16.53 -11.33 1.13
N LEU A 93 -15.29 -10.98 1.47
CA LEU A 93 -14.39 -10.30 0.54
C LEU A 93 -13.82 -11.31 -0.47
N ARG A 94 -14.23 -11.18 -1.71
CA ARG A 94 -13.70 -12.00 -2.81
C ARG A 94 -12.74 -11.17 -3.64
N LEU A 95 -11.57 -11.74 -3.92
CA LEU A 95 -10.56 -11.13 -4.77
C LEU A 95 -10.37 -12.01 -6.00
N THR A 96 -10.51 -11.42 -7.18
CA THR A 96 -10.31 -12.08 -8.47
C THR A 96 -8.94 -11.71 -9.03
N PRO A 97 -7.98 -12.67 -9.15
CA PRO A 97 -6.73 -12.42 -9.84
C PRO A 97 -6.98 -12.07 -11.32
N LEU A 98 -6.28 -11.05 -11.83
CA LEU A 98 -6.42 -10.60 -13.19
C LEU A 98 -5.39 -11.25 -14.12
N HIS A 99 -5.87 -11.81 -15.23
CA HIS A 99 -5.05 -12.44 -16.26
C HIS A 99 -5.55 -12.04 -17.66
N PRO A 100 -4.82 -11.14 -18.38
CA PRO A 100 -3.57 -10.46 -18.00
C PRO A 100 -3.76 -9.50 -16.83
N ALA A 101 -2.68 -9.14 -16.14
CA ALA A 101 -2.70 -8.14 -15.08
C ALA A 101 -3.22 -6.80 -15.62
N TYR A 102 -2.79 -6.44 -16.84
CA TYR A 102 -3.36 -5.35 -17.62
C TYR A 102 -3.01 -5.48 -19.11
N HIS A 103 -3.83 -4.84 -19.93
CA HIS A 103 -3.67 -4.76 -21.36
C HIS A 103 -3.13 -3.38 -21.75
N THR A 104 -2.02 -3.35 -22.48
CA THR A 104 -1.45 -2.09 -22.98
C THR A 104 -1.77 -1.91 -24.45
N ARG A 105 -2.19 -0.71 -24.83
CA ARG A 105 -2.41 -0.31 -26.21
C ARG A 105 -1.60 0.94 -26.54
N PHE A 106 -0.86 0.90 -27.61
CA PHE A 106 -0.01 1.98 -28.06
C PHE A 106 -0.66 2.80 -29.18
N ALA A 107 -0.12 4.00 -29.45
CA ALA A 107 -0.69 4.93 -30.42
C ALA A 107 -0.71 4.38 -31.86
N ASP A 108 0.23 3.47 -32.19
CA ASP A 108 0.29 2.77 -33.47
C ASP A 108 -0.70 1.60 -33.59
N GLY A 109 -1.53 1.39 -32.57
CA GLY A 109 -2.51 0.30 -32.51
C GLY A 109 -1.96 -1.04 -32.02
N THR A 110 -0.64 -1.15 -31.80
CA THR A 110 -0.04 -2.37 -31.24
C THR A 110 -0.43 -2.57 -29.77
N THR A 111 -0.43 -3.81 -29.32
CA THR A 111 -0.83 -4.19 -27.97
C THR A 111 0.17 -5.14 -27.35
N ILE A 112 0.33 -5.08 -26.04
CA ILE A 112 1.09 -6.04 -25.25
C ILE A 112 0.27 -6.35 -23.99
N ASP A 113 0.02 -7.62 -23.72
CA ASP A 113 -0.60 -8.09 -22.49
C ASP A 113 0.46 -8.31 -21.42
N VAL A 114 0.25 -7.74 -20.25
CA VAL A 114 1.18 -7.89 -19.13
C VAL A 114 0.71 -9.03 -18.25
N HIS A 115 1.49 -10.10 -18.23
CA HIS A 115 1.24 -11.30 -17.44
C HIS A 115 2.17 -11.35 -16.22
N SER A 116 1.63 -11.69 -15.05
CA SER A 116 2.42 -11.98 -13.85
C SER A 116 3.14 -13.33 -13.94
N ASP A 117 2.56 -14.28 -14.66
CA ASP A 117 3.24 -15.54 -14.98
C ASP A 117 4.48 -15.29 -15.85
N PRO A 118 5.68 -15.73 -15.42
CA PRO A 118 6.93 -15.42 -16.11
C PRO A 118 7.01 -16.01 -17.51
N GLU A 119 6.53 -17.24 -17.71
CA GLU A 119 6.66 -17.91 -19.02
C GLU A 119 5.68 -17.31 -20.03
N ARG A 120 4.46 -16.98 -19.60
CA ARG A 120 3.49 -16.27 -20.44
C ARG A 120 4.01 -14.91 -20.87
N MET A 121 4.58 -14.13 -19.91
CA MET A 121 5.12 -12.81 -20.25
C MET A 121 6.33 -12.90 -21.17
N ILE A 122 7.22 -13.90 -21.00
CA ILE A 122 8.33 -14.14 -21.88
C ILE A 122 7.85 -14.50 -23.30
N ALA A 123 6.80 -15.32 -23.41
CA ALA A 123 6.19 -15.68 -24.69
C ALA A 123 5.56 -14.46 -25.38
N GLU A 124 4.81 -13.65 -24.64
CA GLU A 124 4.19 -12.40 -25.12
C GLU A 124 5.26 -11.42 -25.64
N VAL A 125 6.32 -11.20 -24.86
CA VAL A 125 7.44 -10.35 -25.31
C VAL A 125 8.13 -10.94 -26.55
N GLY A 126 8.30 -12.26 -26.60
CA GLY A 126 8.91 -12.92 -27.77
C GLY A 126 8.08 -12.76 -29.02
N GLU A 127 6.76 -12.87 -28.91
CA GLU A 127 5.82 -12.70 -30.02
C GLU A 127 5.75 -11.23 -30.50
N LYS A 128 5.61 -10.29 -29.58
CA LYS A 128 5.34 -8.86 -29.89
C LYS A 128 6.60 -8.04 -30.16
N CYS A 129 7.75 -8.43 -29.60
CA CYS A 129 8.98 -7.64 -29.62
C CYS A 129 10.20 -8.43 -30.15
N GLY A 130 10.05 -9.73 -30.32
CA GLY A 130 11.09 -10.62 -30.84
C GLY A 130 11.90 -11.37 -29.77
N PRO A 131 12.61 -12.45 -30.17
CA PRO A 131 13.28 -13.37 -29.25
C PRO A 131 14.43 -12.71 -28.46
N ASP A 132 15.05 -11.69 -29.01
CA ASP A 132 16.13 -10.95 -28.35
C ASP A 132 15.58 -10.15 -27.16
N GLU A 133 14.44 -9.48 -27.35
CA GLU A 133 13.77 -8.77 -26.26
C GLU A 133 13.26 -9.73 -25.18
N ALA A 134 12.79 -10.92 -25.53
CA ALA A 134 12.41 -11.93 -24.55
C ALA A 134 13.60 -12.34 -23.67
N ARG A 135 14.81 -12.47 -24.21
CA ARG A 135 16.02 -12.72 -23.41
C ARG A 135 16.37 -11.53 -22.51
N ARG A 136 16.26 -10.31 -23.02
CA ARG A 136 16.47 -9.07 -22.27
C ARG A 136 15.46 -8.93 -21.15
N TYR A 137 14.19 -9.24 -21.40
CA TYR A 137 13.13 -9.22 -20.40
C TYR A 137 13.42 -10.15 -19.22
N ARG A 138 13.96 -11.36 -19.45
CA ARG A 138 14.38 -12.25 -18.34
C ARG A 138 15.37 -11.55 -17.41
N THR A 139 16.35 -10.83 -17.97
CA THR A 139 17.34 -10.08 -17.20
C THR A 139 16.70 -8.91 -16.45
N LEU A 140 15.78 -8.19 -17.08
CA LEU A 140 15.02 -7.12 -16.45
C LEU A 140 14.22 -7.65 -15.27
N ARG A 141 13.44 -8.74 -15.47
CA ARG A 141 12.60 -9.34 -14.42
C ARG A 141 13.44 -9.78 -13.21
N ALA A 142 14.58 -10.42 -13.45
CA ALA A 142 15.50 -10.81 -12.38
C ALA A 142 16.05 -9.60 -11.62
N TRP A 143 16.39 -8.52 -12.31
CA TRP A 143 16.86 -7.29 -11.68
C TRP A 143 15.77 -6.61 -10.84
N ILE A 144 14.54 -6.51 -11.36
CA ILE A 144 13.39 -5.95 -10.64
C ILE A 144 13.10 -6.77 -9.37
N GLY A 145 13.11 -8.11 -9.47
CA GLY A 145 12.93 -9.00 -8.31
C GLY A 145 13.99 -8.79 -7.24
N SER A 146 15.27 -8.75 -7.65
CA SER A 146 16.37 -8.51 -6.71
C SER A 146 16.28 -7.13 -6.04
N MET A 147 15.75 -6.13 -6.73
CA MET A 147 15.51 -4.80 -6.18
C MET A 147 14.40 -4.87 -5.12
N PHE A 148 13.27 -5.51 -5.43
CA PHE A 148 12.16 -5.70 -4.51
C PHE A 148 12.58 -6.45 -3.24
N ASP A 149 13.30 -7.57 -3.38
CA ASP A 149 13.78 -8.36 -2.25
C ASP A 149 14.73 -7.56 -1.31
N ALA A 150 15.52 -6.64 -1.89
CA ALA A 150 16.41 -5.79 -1.11
C ALA A 150 15.68 -4.64 -0.39
N GLU A 151 14.49 -4.28 -0.88
CA GLU A 151 13.72 -3.14 -0.35
C GLU A 151 12.64 -3.56 0.62
N PHE A 152 11.93 -4.67 0.37
CA PHE A 152 10.66 -4.97 1.00
C PHE A 152 10.75 -4.96 2.52
N ASP A 153 11.61 -5.78 3.09
CA ASP A 153 11.72 -5.97 4.55
C ASP A 153 12.13 -4.72 5.34
N ARG A 154 12.72 -3.71 4.69
CA ARG A 154 13.39 -2.60 5.40
C ARG A 154 12.96 -1.20 4.96
N TYR A 155 12.29 -1.10 3.82
CA TYR A 155 11.92 0.21 3.29
C TYR A 155 10.42 0.28 2.96
N ILE A 156 9.76 -0.87 2.83
CA ILE A 156 8.33 -0.94 2.55
C ILE A 156 7.57 -1.43 3.80
N ASP A 157 8.09 -2.46 4.48
CA ASP A 157 7.46 -3.13 5.64
C ASP A 157 8.19 -2.83 6.97
N ASP A 158 8.82 -1.67 7.10
CA ASP A 158 9.49 -1.25 8.33
C ASP A 158 9.36 0.26 8.56
N ASN A 159 9.56 0.70 9.81
CA ASN A 159 9.61 2.12 10.15
C ASN A 159 10.92 2.74 9.66
N PHE A 160 10.80 3.87 9.02
CA PHE A 160 11.93 4.65 8.53
C PHE A 160 11.84 6.08 9.09
N ASP A 161 12.46 6.30 10.24
CA ASP A 161 12.41 7.59 10.95
C ASP A 161 13.60 8.48 10.60
N SER A 162 14.76 7.87 10.19
CA SER A 162 16.00 8.59 9.98
C SER A 162 16.86 7.96 8.87
N PRO A 163 17.62 8.75 8.10
CA PRO A 163 18.65 8.21 7.19
C PRO A 163 19.68 7.27 7.88
N LEU A 164 19.82 7.36 9.19
CA LEU A 164 20.69 6.47 9.97
C LEU A 164 20.14 5.05 10.03
N ASP A 165 18.84 4.84 9.86
CA ASP A 165 18.20 3.52 9.84
C ASP A 165 18.69 2.69 8.65
N LEU A 166 19.12 3.36 7.56
CA LEU A 166 19.76 2.72 6.40
C LEU A 166 21.07 2.01 6.74
N VAL A 167 21.74 2.41 7.82
CA VAL A 167 23.08 1.93 8.17
C VAL A 167 23.19 1.43 9.63
N GLY A 168 22.12 1.58 10.40
CA GLY A 168 22.10 1.25 11.84
C GLY A 168 22.36 -0.23 12.12
N GLU A 169 21.66 -1.12 11.42
CA GLU A 169 21.76 -2.57 11.59
C GLU A 169 22.63 -3.25 10.52
N ARG A 170 23.18 -4.42 10.86
CA ARG A 170 23.99 -5.21 9.94
C ARG A 170 23.21 -5.63 8.69
N ARG A 171 21.92 -5.99 8.84
CA ARG A 171 21.02 -6.36 7.73
C ARG A 171 20.65 -5.15 6.88
N ALA A 172 20.35 -4.01 7.49
CA ALA A 172 20.08 -2.75 6.78
C ALA A 172 21.29 -2.32 5.93
N ARG A 173 22.51 -2.40 6.49
CA ARG A 173 23.75 -2.14 5.72
C ARG A 173 23.93 -3.08 4.54
N ALA A 174 23.63 -4.38 4.70
CA ALA A 174 23.71 -5.35 3.61
C ALA A 174 22.71 -5.04 2.50
N ASN A 175 21.47 -4.71 2.85
CA ASN A 175 20.41 -4.32 1.89
C ASN A 175 20.77 -3.01 1.19
N THR A 176 21.21 -1.99 1.93
CA THR A 176 21.66 -0.71 1.34
C THR A 176 22.81 -0.92 0.35
N LEU A 177 23.79 -1.77 0.70
CA LEU A 177 24.88 -2.11 -0.20
C LEU A 177 24.38 -2.85 -1.45
N THR A 178 23.41 -3.74 -1.29
CA THR A 178 22.78 -4.45 -2.41
C THR A 178 22.04 -3.46 -3.32
N LEU A 179 21.25 -2.53 -2.77
CA LEU A 179 20.57 -1.47 -3.54
C LEU A 179 21.58 -0.58 -4.29
N LEU A 180 22.70 -0.21 -3.66
CA LEU A 180 23.76 0.54 -4.32
C LEU A 180 24.35 -0.24 -5.52
N ARG A 181 24.66 -1.54 -5.33
CA ARG A 181 25.18 -2.42 -6.40
C ARG A 181 24.16 -2.61 -7.53
N LEU A 182 22.90 -2.75 -7.22
CA LEU A 182 21.82 -2.85 -8.20
C LEU A 182 21.54 -1.52 -8.92
N GLY A 183 22.06 -0.40 -8.41
CA GLY A 183 21.85 0.93 -8.96
C GLY A 183 20.51 1.55 -8.53
N GLY A 184 19.99 1.16 -7.35
CA GLY A 184 18.70 1.62 -6.83
C GLY A 184 18.58 3.13 -6.70
N PHE A 185 19.66 3.83 -6.38
CA PHE A 185 19.71 5.29 -6.28
C PHE A 185 20.04 5.99 -7.62
N GLY A 186 20.28 5.23 -8.69
CA GLY A 186 20.40 5.75 -10.04
C GLY A 186 19.04 6.01 -10.69
N LYS A 187 19.04 6.55 -11.93
CA LYS A 187 17.81 6.81 -12.66
C LYS A 187 17.21 5.52 -13.22
N LEU A 188 15.93 5.23 -12.88
CA LEU A 188 15.18 4.08 -13.36
C LEU A 188 15.19 3.99 -14.90
N GLY A 189 14.79 5.06 -15.60
CA GLY A 189 14.74 5.09 -17.06
C GLY A 189 16.08 4.71 -17.69
N LYS A 190 17.20 5.26 -17.20
CA LYS A 190 18.54 4.91 -17.71
C LYS A 190 18.89 3.43 -17.51
N ARG A 191 18.40 2.82 -16.43
CA ARG A 191 18.63 1.40 -16.18
C ARG A 191 17.80 0.53 -17.12
N ILE A 192 16.52 0.88 -17.29
CA ILE A 192 15.62 0.19 -18.21
C ILE A 192 16.13 0.30 -19.66
N ASP A 193 16.59 1.49 -20.09
CA ASP A 193 17.16 1.71 -21.42
C ASP A 193 18.36 0.81 -21.75
N LYS A 194 19.14 0.40 -20.73
CA LYS A 194 20.26 -0.53 -20.89
C LYS A 194 19.82 -1.98 -20.96
N LEU A 195 18.65 -2.31 -20.41
CA LEU A 195 18.16 -3.68 -20.32
C LEU A 195 17.18 -4.03 -21.44
N ILE A 196 16.45 -3.07 -21.96
CA ILE A 196 15.37 -3.23 -22.93
C ILE A 196 15.58 -2.26 -24.09
N ASP A 197 15.44 -2.74 -25.32
CA ASP A 197 15.55 -1.90 -26.53
C ASP A 197 14.18 -1.43 -27.03
N ASP A 198 13.12 -2.25 -26.90
CA ASP A 198 11.77 -1.91 -27.35
C ASP A 198 11.17 -0.76 -26.51
N PRO A 199 10.80 0.37 -27.14
CA PRO A 199 10.28 1.54 -26.42
C PRO A 199 8.93 1.31 -25.74
N ARG A 200 8.14 0.31 -26.18
CA ARG A 200 6.86 -0.05 -25.59
C ARG A 200 7.10 -0.74 -24.25
N LEU A 201 8.02 -1.69 -24.20
CA LEU A 201 8.42 -2.36 -22.95
C LEU A 201 9.05 -1.38 -21.96
N ARG A 202 9.89 -0.46 -22.42
CA ARG A 202 10.43 0.60 -21.54
C ARG A 202 9.33 1.39 -20.84
N ARG A 203 8.27 1.72 -21.54
CA ARG A 203 7.10 2.43 -20.95
C ARG A 203 6.37 1.55 -19.94
N ILE A 204 6.13 0.27 -20.26
CA ILE A 204 5.47 -0.69 -19.36
C ILE A 204 6.21 -0.81 -18.02
N PHE A 205 7.55 -0.79 -18.01
CA PHE A 205 8.35 -0.98 -16.81
C PHE A 205 8.85 0.33 -16.15
N THR A 206 8.32 1.47 -16.54
CA THR A 206 8.67 2.77 -15.94
C THR A 206 7.46 3.58 -15.51
N PHE A 207 6.26 3.36 -16.07
CA PHE A 207 5.09 4.19 -15.79
C PHE A 207 4.61 4.06 -14.34
N GLN A 208 4.90 2.94 -13.67
CA GLN A 208 4.51 2.71 -12.27
C GLN A 208 5.05 3.78 -11.31
N ALA A 209 6.15 4.46 -11.68
CA ALA A 209 6.63 5.62 -10.91
C ALA A 209 5.58 6.72 -10.76
N LEU A 210 4.61 6.80 -11.68
CA LEU A 210 3.50 7.75 -11.62
C LEU A 210 2.55 7.46 -10.44
N TYR A 211 2.48 6.24 -9.93
CA TYR A 211 1.68 5.89 -8.75
C TYR A 211 2.15 6.66 -7.51
N ALA A 212 3.46 6.94 -7.44
CA ALA A 212 4.07 7.74 -6.39
C ALA A 212 4.22 9.24 -6.78
N GLY A 213 3.54 9.69 -7.83
CA GLY A 213 3.60 11.08 -8.30
C GLY A 213 4.94 11.49 -8.93
N VAL A 214 5.80 10.53 -9.30
CA VAL A 214 7.14 10.79 -9.85
C VAL A 214 7.15 10.52 -11.35
N ALA A 215 7.59 11.50 -12.14
CA ALA A 215 7.76 11.28 -13.57
C ALA A 215 8.82 10.19 -13.84
N PRO A 216 8.59 9.24 -14.78
CA PRO A 216 9.51 8.13 -15.07
C PRO A 216 10.96 8.56 -15.30
N ALA A 217 11.19 9.68 -15.98
CA ALA A 217 12.53 10.23 -16.23
C ALA A 217 13.25 10.72 -14.96
N LYS A 218 12.50 11.03 -13.88
CA LYS A 218 13.03 11.50 -12.60
C LYS A 218 13.13 10.38 -11.56
N ALA A 219 12.42 9.28 -11.75
CA ALA A 219 12.36 8.15 -10.83
C ALA A 219 13.74 7.53 -10.57
N LEU A 220 13.97 7.12 -9.35
CA LEU A 220 15.13 6.32 -8.96
C LEU A 220 14.88 4.83 -9.25
N GLY A 221 15.95 4.03 -9.30
CA GLY A 221 15.88 2.60 -9.53
C GLY A 221 15.01 1.84 -8.53
N VAL A 222 14.98 2.29 -7.28
CA VAL A 222 14.11 1.75 -6.21
C VAL A 222 12.63 1.74 -6.59
N TYR A 223 12.14 2.65 -7.41
CA TYR A 223 10.74 2.62 -7.88
C TYR A 223 10.41 1.39 -8.74
N SER A 224 11.41 0.60 -9.16
CA SER A 224 11.16 -0.66 -9.85
C SER A 224 10.50 -1.73 -8.96
N ALA A 225 10.55 -1.58 -7.65
CA ALA A 225 9.78 -2.43 -6.72
C ALA A 225 8.28 -2.38 -7.02
N ILE A 226 7.73 -1.21 -7.38
CA ILE A 226 6.32 -1.06 -7.78
C ILE A 226 6.03 -1.88 -9.04
N SER A 227 6.97 -1.88 -10.01
CA SER A 227 6.84 -2.73 -11.21
C SER A 227 6.87 -4.22 -10.87
N HIS A 228 7.62 -4.64 -9.83
CA HIS A 228 7.60 -6.02 -9.35
C HIS A 228 6.24 -6.40 -8.78
N MET A 229 5.64 -5.51 -7.99
CA MET A 229 4.34 -5.76 -7.36
C MET A 229 3.26 -6.08 -8.38
N ASP A 230 3.13 -5.32 -9.44
CA ASP A 230 2.05 -5.49 -10.42
C ASP A 230 2.40 -6.46 -11.57
N THR A 231 3.66 -6.56 -11.98
CA THR A 231 4.05 -7.43 -13.10
C THR A 231 4.59 -8.80 -12.71
N SER A 232 4.86 -9.02 -11.42
CA SER A 232 5.41 -10.29 -10.93
C SER A 232 4.58 -10.92 -9.82
N LEU A 233 4.17 -10.16 -8.81
CA LEU A 233 3.25 -10.66 -7.78
C LEU A 233 1.83 -10.76 -8.33
N GLY A 234 1.48 -9.92 -9.27
CA GLY A 234 0.19 -9.90 -9.94
C GLY A 234 -0.78 -8.87 -9.38
N VAL A 235 -1.88 -8.71 -10.08
CA VAL A 235 -2.95 -7.78 -9.75
C VAL A 235 -4.23 -8.56 -9.49
N SER A 236 -4.93 -8.20 -8.43
CA SER A 236 -6.28 -8.69 -8.14
C SER A 236 -7.27 -7.53 -8.15
N PHE A 237 -8.54 -7.85 -8.35
CA PHE A 237 -9.62 -6.89 -8.22
C PHE A 237 -10.71 -7.45 -7.31
N PRO A 238 -11.20 -6.68 -6.32
CA PRO A 238 -12.22 -7.15 -5.40
C PRO A 238 -13.62 -7.10 -6.02
N ASP A 239 -14.41 -8.13 -5.77
CA ASP A 239 -15.83 -8.14 -6.13
C ASP A 239 -16.53 -6.97 -5.42
N GLY A 240 -17.25 -6.17 -6.20
CA GLY A 240 -17.90 -4.96 -5.68
C GLY A 240 -17.02 -3.70 -5.62
N GLY A 241 -15.81 -3.71 -6.21
CA GLY A 241 -14.90 -2.57 -6.30
C GLY A 241 -13.97 -2.43 -5.10
N MET A 242 -13.02 -1.51 -5.19
CA MET A 242 -11.94 -1.36 -4.21
C MET A 242 -12.41 -1.03 -2.79
N GLN A 243 -13.56 -0.34 -2.65
CA GLN A 243 -14.13 0.00 -1.34
C GLN A 243 -14.57 -1.24 -0.55
N SER A 244 -14.84 -2.38 -1.20
CA SER A 244 -15.22 -3.62 -0.52
C SER A 244 -14.12 -4.13 0.43
N ILE A 245 -12.85 -3.81 0.17
CA ILE A 245 -11.74 -4.11 1.07
C ILE A 245 -11.91 -3.36 2.40
N ALA A 246 -12.14 -2.06 2.33
CA ALA A 246 -12.35 -1.25 3.54
C ALA A 246 -13.61 -1.68 4.31
N ASN A 247 -14.68 -2.03 3.59
CA ASN A 247 -15.90 -2.53 4.21
C ASN A 247 -15.64 -3.85 4.97
N ALA A 248 -14.90 -4.79 4.37
CA ALA A 248 -14.54 -6.05 5.00
C ALA A 248 -13.66 -5.86 6.23
N MET A 249 -12.68 -4.96 6.16
CA MET A 249 -11.81 -4.63 7.31
C MET A 249 -12.62 -3.96 8.44
N ALA A 250 -13.56 -3.08 8.12
CA ALA A 250 -14.42 -2.43 9.09
C ALA A 250 -15.39 -3.43 9.75
N ASP A 251 -15.96 -4.35 8.96
CA ASP A 251 -16.82 -5.41 9.47
C ASP A 251 -16.05 -6.32 10.47
N ALA A 252 -14.86 -6.76 10.10
CA ALA A 252 -14.00 -7.56 10.97
C ALA A 252 -13.63 -6.81 12.26
N PHE A 253 -13.31 -5.52 12.15
CA PHE A 253 -12.98 -4.67 13.30
C PHE A 253 -14.16 -4.54 14.29
N VAL A 254 -15.36 -4.25 13.79
CA VAL A 254 -16.56 -4.12 14.60
C VAL A 254 -16.96 -5.47 15.18
N SER A 255 -16.89 -6.54 14.41
CA SER A 255 -17.18 -7.92 14.87
C SER A 255 -16.23 -8.37 15.98
N ALA A 256 -14.98 -7.86 15.98
CA ALA A 256 -14.02 -8.09 17.06
C ALA A 256 -14.23 -7.17 18.29
N GLY A 257 -15.31 -6.39 18.34
CA GLY A 257 -15.65 -5.49 19.45
C GLY A 257 -14.96 -4.12 19.39
N GLY A 258 -14.48 -3.70 18.22
CA GLY A 258 -14.04 -2.33 17.99
C GLY A 258 -15.19 -1.36 17.84
N THR A 259 -14.98 -0.10 18.17
CA THR A 259 -15.99 0.97 18.02
C THR A 259 -15.68 1.79 16.77
N LEU A 260 -16.66 1.88 15.85
CA LEU A 260 -16.56 2.69 14.63
C LEU A 260 -17.60 3.81 14.64
N LEU A 261 -17.14 5.05 14.63
CA LEU A 261 -17.96 6.26 14.58
C LEU A 261 -17.83 6.90 13.22
N LEU A 262 -18.86 6.77 12.39
CA LEU A 262 -18.98 7.43 11.08
C LEU A 262 -19.67 8.79 11.21
N SER A 263 -19.61 9.59 10.16
CA SER A 263 -20.19 10.96 10.12
C SER A 263 -19.72 11.82 11.29
N THR A 264 -18.51 11.57 11.80
CA THR A 264 -17.96 12.19 12.98
C THR A 264 -16.58 12.77 12.65
N GLY A 265 -16.53 14.07 12.38
CA GLY A 265 -15.26 14.79 12.12
C GLY A 265 -14.54 15.12 13.44
N VAL A 266 -13.24 14.93 13.49
CA VAL A 266 -12.38 15.41 14.58
C VAL A 266 -11.97 16.85 14.28
N ALA A 267 -12.26 17.76 15.23
CA ALA A 267 -11.97 19.18 15.13
C ALA A 267 -10.69 19.59 15.87
N ALA A 268 -10.36 18.90 16.96
CA ALA A 268 -9.20 19.25 17.77
C ALA A 268 -8.67 18.04 18.57
N ILE A 269 -7.40 18.14 18.94
CA ILE A 269 -6.71 17.19 19.82
C ILE A 269 -6.35 17.89 21.12
N GLU A 270 -6.84 17.35 22.24
CA GLU A 270 -6.43 17.80 23.56
C GLU A 270 -5.16 17.09 24.03
N LYS A 271 -4.20 17.87 24.50
CA LYS A 271 -2.91 17.38 24.99
C LYS A 271 -2.81 17.57 26.52
N GLY A 272 -2.21 16.57 27.17
CA GLY A 272 -1.77 16.65 28.56
C GLY A 272 -0.26 16.40 28.61
N GLY A 273 0.52 17.48 28.69
CA GLY A 273 1.97 17.42 28.51
C GLY A 273 2.33 17.05 27.05
N SER A 274 3.14 16.02 26.87
CA SER A 274 3.56 15.51 25.55
C SER A 274 2.62 14.46 24.95
N ARG A 275 1.50 14.15 25.59
CA ARG A 275 0.57 13.10 25.18
C ARG A 275 -0.77 13.66 24.71
N ALA A 276 -1.38 13.03 23.71
CA ALA A 276 -2.80 13.17 23.44
C ALA A 276 -3.62 12.59 24.61
N ARG A 277 -4.70 13.25 24.99
CA ARG A 277 -5.60 12.84 26.08
C ARG A 277 -7.04 12.65 25.62
N ALA A 278 -7.43 13.39 24.62
CA ALA A 278 -8.75 13.29 24.03
C ALA A 278 -8.73 13.87 22.62
N VAL A 279 -9.75 13.52 21.86
CA VAL A 279 -10.15 14.25 20.65
C VAL A 279 -11.50 14.92 20.92
N VAL A 280 -11.68 16.09 20.28
CA VAL A 280 -12.95 16.81 20.27
C VAL A 280 -13.49 16.77 18.84
N THR A 281 -14.72 16.34 18.69
CA THR A 281 -15.39 16.22 17.40
C THR A 281 -16.03 17.56 16.98
N GLU A 282 -16.38 17.70 15.70
CA GLU A 282 -17.02 18.90 15.16
C GLU A 282 -18.36 19.24 15.83
N ASN A 283 -19.07 18.26 16.37
CA ASN A 283 -20.30 18.45 17.14
C ASN A 283 -20.05 18.73 18.64
N GLY A 284 -18.78 18.84 19.06
CA GLY A 284 -18.39 19.16 20.43
C GLY A 284 -18.30 17.98 21.40
N GLU A 285 -18.48 16.73 20.95
CA GLU A 285 -18.29 15.56 21.79
C GLU A 285 -16.80 15.34 22.06
N ARG A 286 -16.52 14.89 23.28
CA ARG A 286 -15.17 14.65 23.76
C ARG A 286 -14.93 13.16 24.01
N HIS A 287 -13.99 12.56 23.27
CA HIS A 287 -13.57 11.18 23.41
C HIS A 287 -12.16 11.11 24.02
N THR A 288 -12.03 10.51 25.19
CA THR A 288 -10.74 10.35 25.88
C THR A 288 -9.95 9.19 25.28
N CYS A 289 -8.62 9.27 25.33
CA CYS A 289 -7.73 8.20 24.90
C CYS A 289 -6.41 8.19 25.69
N ASP A 290 -5.75 7.04 25.67
CA ASP A 290 -4.36 6.90 26.13
C ASP A 290 -3.38 7.17 25.03
N SER A 291 -3.74 6.83 23.79
CA SER A 291 -2.94 7.03 22.59
C SER A 291 -3.80 7.38 21.39
N LEU A 292 -3.22 8.07 20.44
CA LEU A 292 -3.89 8.55 19.23
C LEU A 292 -3.08 8.18 17.99
N ILE A 293 -3.76 7.64 16.98
CA ILE A 293 -3.23 7.43 15.65
C ILE A 293 -3.95 8.36 14.68
N LEU A 294 -3.19 9.12 13.92
CA LEU A 294 -3.69 10.03 12.90
C LEU A 294 -3.39 9.44 11.52
N THR A 295 -4.42 9.20 10.72
CA THR A 295 -4.29 8.72 9.34
C THR A 295 -4.87 9.65 8.26
N PRO A 296 -5.37 10.87 8.60
CA PRO A 296 -5.70 11.87 7.60
C PRO A 296 -4.45 12.29 6.82
N ASP A 297 -4.68 12.98 5.69
CA ASP A 297 -3.59 13.61 4.93
C ASP A 297 -2.77 14.54 5.83
N LEU A 298 -1.44 14.58 5.63
CA LEU A 298 -0.52 15.37 6.44
C LEU A 298 -0.94 16.85 6.53
N LEU A 299 -1.42 17.42 5.44
CA LEU A 299 -1.90 18.82 5.41
C LEU A 299 -3.16 19.06 6.26
N VAL A 300 -3.93 18.01 6.54
CA VAL A 300 -5.08 18.07 7.45
C VAL A 300 -4.63 17.85 8.88
N THR A 301 -3.72 16.92 9.09
CA THR A 301 -3.18 16.58 10.41
C THR A 301 -2.55 17.78 11.12
N ASP A 302 -1.86 18.64 10.38
CA ASP A 302 -1.26 19.89 10.92
C ASP A 302 -2.28 20.90 11.48
N ARG A 303 -3.57 20.71 11.21
CA ARG A 303 -4.65 21.60 11.65
C ARG A 303 -5.42 21.08 12.85
N LEU A 304 -5.16 19.83 13.27
CA LEU A 304 -5.77 19.18 14.42
C LEU A 304 -4.91 19.37 15.68
#